data_5d0116dbe4f8036aa0a0cbdcdfe95ebe
#
_entry.id   5d0116dbe4f8036aa0a0cbdcdfe95ebe
#
_cell.length_a   1.000
_cell.length_b   1.000
_cell.length_c   1.000
_cell.angle_alpha   90.00
_cell.angle_beta   90.00
_cell.angle_gamma   90.00
#
_symmetry.space_group_name_H-M   'P 1'
#
loop_
_entity.id
_entity.type
_entity.pdbx_description
1 polymer ?
#
loop_
_entity_poly.entity_id
_entity_poly.type
_entity_poly.pdbx_seq_one_letter_code
_entity_poly.pdbx_strand_id
1 'polypeptide(L)'
;MAKFAESGKLTQKKDMGRLAMTYKSVYVASICVHVNPQQAVRAMLEADAYPGPSLVVAYSPCISQGYPMAESIKHCQAAVDSGYWPLYRYNPELAASGNNPFQLDSKKVKGDLFKLLASENRFAAVMRRDPKHAQQLDDRLKTSVGEKNQLLQVLGAEDLQGQYHKLVEGLTDAKESG
;
A
#
# COMPACT_ATOMS: atom_id res chain seq x y z
N MET A 1 -17.35 16.22 -4.71
CA MET A 1 -16.09 15.95 -5.42
C MET A 1 -14.95 16.56 -4.61
N ALA A 2 -13.92 15.78 -4.29
CA ALA A 2 -12.76 16.31 -3.56
C ALA A 2 -12.02 17.32 -4.45
N LYS A 3 -11.97 18.58 -4.01
CA LYS A 3 -11.36 19.67 -4.78
C LYS A 3 -9.84 19.81 -4.53
N PHE A 4 -9.29 19.07 -3.57
CA PHE A 4 -7.87 19.11 -3.29
C PHE A 4 -7.06 18.45 -4.41
N ALA A 5 -6.11 19.20 -4.96
CA ALA A 5 -5.27 18.76 -6.07
C ALA A 5 -6.08 18.25 -7.28
N GLU A 6 -7.09 18.99 -7.67
CA GLU A 6 -8.01 18.69 -8.77
C GLU A 6 -7.31 18.41 -10.12
N SER A 7 -6.11 18.97 -10.31
CA SER A 7 -5.26 18.71 -11.48
C SER A 7 -4.21 17.62 -11.24
N GLY A 8 -4.23 16.97 -10.08
CA GLY A 8 -3.19 16.04 -9.66
C GLY A 8 -1.96 16.76 -9.08
N LYS A 9 -1.11 16.01 -8.39
CA LYS A 9 0.17 16.48 -7.84
C LYS A 9 1.32 15.66 -8.41
N LEU A 10 2.40 16.33 -8.75
CA LEU A 10 3.65 15.67 -9.18
C LEU A 10 4.47 15.09 -8.01
N THR A 11 4.13 15.45 -6.77
CA THR A 11 4.78 14.93 -5.57
C THR A 11 4.17 13.61 -5.13
N GLN A 12 5.01 12.70 -4.65
CA GLN A 12 4.55 11.43 -4.08
C GLN A 12 3.67 11.65 -2.85
N LYS A 13 2.69 10.76 -2.68
CA LYS A 13 1.84 10.72 -1.49
C LYS A 13 2.65 10.23 -0.29
N LYS A 14 2.51 10.87 0.87
CA LYS A 14 3.09 10.38 2.12
C LYS A 14 2.52 9.01 2.48
N ASP A 15 3.39 8.08 2.82
CA ASP A 15 3.01 6.77 3.35
C ASP A 15 3.11 6.81 4.87
N MET A 16 1.97 7.08 5.53
CA MET A 16 1.91 7.24 6.98
C MET A 16 2.23 5.94 7.71
N GLY A 17 1.84 4.79 7.16
CA GLY A 17 2.17 3.49 7.74
C GLY A 17 3.68 3.25 7.74
N ARG A 18 4.36 3.49 6.61
CA ARG A 18 5.82 3.36 6.54
C ARG A 18 6.55 4.33 7.46
N LEU A 19 6.09 5.57 7.55
CA LEU A 19 6.65 6.55 8.50
C LEU A 19 6.50 6.07 9.94
N ALA A 20 5.36 5.55 10.34
CA ALA A 20 5.15 5.03 11.68
C ALA A 20 6.02 3.80 11.98
N MET A 21 6.21 2.89 11.02
CA MET A 21 7.09 1.73 11.17
C MET A 21 8.55 2.11 11.44
N THR A 22 9.03 3.27 10.99
CA THR A 22 10.42 3.70 11.24
C THR A 22 10.72 3.97 12.72
N TYR A 23 9.70 4.24 13.52
CA TYR A 23 9.86 4.41 14.97
C TYR A 23 10.13 3.09 15.70
N LYS A 24 9.85 1.93 15.09
CA LYS A 24 10.04 0.58 15.66
C LYS A 24 9.32 0.30 16.99
N SER A 25 8.51 1.24 17.46
CA SER A 25 7.73 1.18 18.72
C SER A 25 6.25 1.46 18.50
N VAL A 26 5.80 1.47 17.25
CA VAL A 26 4.40 1.71 16.87
C VAL A 26 3.86 0.48 16.16
N TYR A 27 2.75 -0.07 16.66
CA TYR A 27 2.00 -1.06 15.89
C TYR A 27 1.36 -0.39 14.67
N VAL A 28 1.45 -1.01 13.50
CA VAL A 28 0.90 -0.44 12.27
C VAL A 28 0.09 -1.46 11.51
N ALA A 29 -1.12 -1.10 11.08
CA ALA A 29 -1.91 -1.92 10.17
C ALA A 29 -2.51 -1.09 9.03
N SER A 30 -2.55 -1.69 7.85
CA SER A 30 -3.31 -1.21 6.69
C SER A 30 -4.45 -2.20 6.43
N ILE A 31 -5.68 -1.73 6.52
CA ILE A 31 -6.89 -2.57 6.45
C ILE A 31 -7.88 -2.08 5.40
N CYS A 32 -8.73 -3.00 4.94
CA CYS A 32 -9.96 -2.69 4.21
C CYS A 32 -11.06 -3.66 4.66
N VAL A 33 -11.96 -3.19 5.51
CA VAL A 33 -13.01 -4.01 6.15
C VAL A 33 -13.89 -4.72 5.12
N HIS A 34 -14.22 -4.03 4.02
CA HIS A 34 -15.08 -4.57 2.96
C HIS A 34 -14.43 -5.70 2.14
N VAL A 35 -13.11 -5.82 2.18
CA VAL A 35 -12.35 -6.82 1.40
C VAL A 35 -11.92 -7.99 2.25
N ASN A 36 -11.39 -7.71 3.44
CA ASN A 36 -10.93 -8.74 4.37
C ASN A 36 -11.33 -8.39 5.80
N PRO A 37 -12.58 -8.67 6.20
CA PRO A 37 -13.05 -8.36 7.54
C PRO A 37 -12.30 -9.13 8.64
N GLN A 38 -11.84 -10.36 8.36
CA GLN A 38 -11.08 -11.14 9.34
C GLN A 38 -9.71 -10.51 9.61
N GLN A 39 -9.03 -10.02 8.56
CA GLN A 39 -7.75 -9.29 8.71
C GLN A 39 -7.98 -8.00 9.49
N ALA A 40 -9.06 -7.27 9.21
CA ALA A 40 -9.37 -6.03 9.91
C ALA A 40 -9.65 -6.27 11.40
N VAL A 41 -10.44 -7.28 11.75
CA VAL A 41 -10.70 -7.66 13.16
C VAL A 41 -9.40 -8.07 13.85
N ARG A 42 -8.58 -8.90 13.21
CA ARG A 42 -7.28 -9.31 13.76
C ARG A 42 -6.38 -8.10 14.01
N ALA A 43 -6.27 -7.18 13.04
CA ALA A 43 -5.47 -5.98 13.18
C ALA A 43 -5.93 -5.09 14.35
N MET A 44 -7.24 -4.98 14.58
CA MET A 44 -7.80 -4.22 15.70
C MET A 44 -7.50 -4.89 17.05
N LEU A 45 -7.63 -6.22 17.13
CA LEU A 45 -7.30 -6.97 18.36
C LEU A 45 -5.79 -6.89 18.69
N GLU A 46 -4.93 -7.01 17.68
CA GLU A 46 -3.48 -6.84 17.87
C GLU A 46 -3.13 -5.41 18.28
N ALA A 47 -3.80 -4.40 17.71
CA ALA A 47 -3.60 -2.99 18.05
C ALA A 47 -4.05 -2.66 19.49
N ASP A 48 -5.12 -3.28 19.95
CA ASP A 48 -5.64 -3.13 21.32
C ASP A 48 -4.74 -3.82 22.35
N ALA A 49 -4.22 -5.00 22.02
CA ALA A 49 -3.31 -5.76 22.88
C ALA A 49 -1.90 -5.18 22.94
N TYR A 50 -1.49 -4.37 21.95
CA TYR A 50 -0.14 -3.81 21.89
C TYR A 50 0.07 -2.76 22.98
N PRO A 51 1.14 -2.85 23.82
CA PRO A 51 1.33 -1.95 24.99
C PRO A 51 1.82 -0.55 24.62
N GLY A 52 2.00 -0.25 23.33
CA GLY A 52 2.46 1.03 22.79
C GLY A 52 1.43 1.72 21.90
N PRO A 53 1.84 2.80 21.23
CA PRO A 53 0.96 3.48 20.28
C PRO A 53 0.68 2.61 19.06
N SER A 54 -0.56 2.68 18.56
CA SER A 54 -1.03 1.91 17.41
C SER A 54 -1.60 2.83 16.33
N LEU A 55 -1.22 2.59 15.07
CA LEU A 55 -1.74 3.28 13.90
C LEU A 55 -2.45 2.30 12.97
N VAL A 56 -3.76 2.38 12.88
CA VAL A 56 -4.55 1.61 11.91
C VAL A 56 -5.03 2.53 10.80
N VAL A 57 -4.58 2.27 9.57
CA VAL A 57 -4.95 3.04 8.38
C VAL A 57 -5.96 2.24 7.56
N ALA A 58 -7.20 2.73 7.51
CA ALA A 58 -8.30 2.04 6.86
C ALA A 58 -8.64 2.66 5.49
N TYR A 59 -8.84 1.81 4.47
CA TYR A 59 -9.45 2.24 3.22
C TYR A 59 -10.95 2.39 3.38
N SER A 60 -11.45 3.59 3.10
CA SER A 60 -12.87 3.90 3.15
C SER A 60 -13.38 4.32 1.76
N PRO A 61 -14.46 3.69 1.26
CA PRO A 61 -15.11 4.15 0.05
C PRO A 61 -15.75 5.52 0.28
N CYS A 62 -15.73 6.38 -0.75
CA CYS A 62 -16.22 7.75 -0.65
C CYS A 62 -16.89 8.19 -1.95
N ILE A 63 -18.05 8.82 -1.87
CA ILE A 63 -18.76 9.41 -3.02
C ILE A 63 -17.92 10.47 -3.75
N SER A 64 -17.02 11.13 -3.03
CA SER A 64 -16.13 12.14 -3.62
C SER A 64 -15.09 11.54 -4.59
N GLN A 65 -14.88 10.22 -4.57
CA GLN A 65 -14.07 9.52 -5.57
C GLN A 65 -14.79 9.48 -6.94
N GLY A 66 -16.14 9.55 -6.92
CA GLY A 66 -16.94 9.70 -8.13
C GLY A 66 -17.26 8.40 -8.85
N TYR A 67 -17.59 7.35 -8.10
CA TYR A 67 -18.15 6.10 -8.60
C TYR A 67 -19.51 5.81 -7.93
N PRO A 68 -20.36 4.93 -8.49
CA PRO A 68 -21.65 4.57 -7.87
C PRO A 68 -21.46 3.89 -6.50
N MET A 69 -22.09 4.41 -5.46
CA MET A 69 -21.95 3.86 -4.09
C MET A 69 -22.41 2.39 -3.95
N ALA A 70 -23.33 1.95 -4.79
CA ALA A 70 -23.75 0.54 -4.85
C ALA A 70 -22.58 -0.39 -5.23
N GLU A 71 -21.52 0.12 -5.85
CA GLU A 71 -20.32 -0.65 -6.25
C GLU A 71 -19.16 -0.53 -5.24
N SER A 72 -19.39 0.07 -4.07
CA SER A 72 -18.34 0.33 -3.08
C SER A 72 -17.52 -0.90 -2.71
N ILE A 73 -18.14 -2.05 -2.53
CA ILE A 73 -17.44 -3.31 -2.20
C ILE A 73 -16.55 -3.74 -3.35
N LYS A 74 -17.05 -3.71 -4.60
CA LYS A 74 -16.26 -4.04 -5.79
C LYS A 74 -15.10 -3.07 -5.97
N HIS A 75 -15.34 -1.79 -5.69
CA HIS A 75 -14.33 -0.74 -5.76
C HIS A 75 -13.22 -0.95 -4.72
N CYS A 76 -13.56 -1.27 -3.48
CA CYS A 76 -12.60 -1.64 -2.44
C CYS A 76 -11.79 -2.86 -2.85
N GLN A 77 -12.45 -3.89 -3.40
CA GLN A 77 -11.77 -5.09 -3.91
C GLN A 77 -10.77 -4.74 -5.02
N ALA A 78 -11.18 -3.91 -5.99
CA ALA A 78 -10.30 -3.47 -7.07
C ALA A 78 -9.09 -2.67 -6.54
N ALA A 79 -9.28 -1.83 -5.51
CA ALA A 79 -8.19 -1.08 -4.89
C ALA A 79 -7.16 -2.00 -4.21
N VAL A 80 -7.59 -3.06 -3.55
CA VAL A 80 -6.69 -4.04 -2.92
C VAL A 80 -6.04 -4.92 -3.99
N ASP A 81 -6.81 -5.46 -4.93
CA ASP A 81 -6.31 -6.37 -5.97
C ASP A 81 -5.30 -5.70 -6.91
N SER A 82 -5.46 -4.41 -7.22
CA SER A 82 -4.52 -3.65 -8.05
C SER A 82 -3.23 -3.24 -7.32
N GLY A 83 -3.11 -3.54 -6.02
CA GLY A 83 -1.99 -3.11 -5.20
C GLY A 83 -2.01 -1.61 -4.85
N TYR A 84 -3.06 -0.89 -5.23
CA TYR A 84 -3.24 0.51 -4.84
C TYR A 84 -3.37 0.66 -3.32
N TRP A 85 -4.04 -0.30 -2.67
CA TRP A 85 -4.21 -0.38 -1.23
C TRP A 85 -3.79 -1.75 -0.69
N PRO A 86 -2.51 -1.99 -0.40
CA PRO A 86 -2.03 -3.24 0.17
C PRO A 86 -2.48 -3.39 1.62
N LEU A 87 -2.85 -4.61 2.01
CA LEU A 87 -3.20 -4.96 3.39
C LEU A 87 -1.98 -5.57 4.06
N TYR A 88 -1.62 -5.06 5.25
CA TYR A 88 -0.49 -5.55 6.03
C TYR A 88 -0.64 -5.20 7.51
N ARG A 89 0.17 -5.86 8.33
CA ARG A 89 0.32 -5.60 9.77
C ARG A 89 1.80 -5.57 10.13
N TYR A 90 2.15 -4.71 11.05
CA TYR A 90 3.49 -4.62 11.62
C TYR A 90 3.37 -4.57 13.13
N ASN A 91 3.88 -5.61 13.81
CA ASN A 91 3.92 -5.70 15.26
C ASN A 91 5.37 -5.73 15.75
N PRO A 92 5.86 -4.64 16.40
CA PRO A 92 7.24 -4.57 16.90
C PRO A 92 7.62 -5.68 17.91
N GLU A 93 6.65 -6.20 18.68
CA GLU A 93 6.93 -7.26 19.68
C GLU A 93 7.42 -8.57 19.03
N LEU A 94 7.01 -8.84 17.78
CA LEU A 94 7.48 -10.03 17.07
C LEU A 94 9.00 -10.00 16.84
N ALA A 95 9.57 -8.80 16.63
CA ALA A 95 11.01 -8.65 16.48
C ALA A 95 11.78 -9.03 17.75
N ALA A 96 11.23 -8.72 18.93
CA ALA A 96 11.81 -9.13 20.21
C ALA A 96 11.85 -10.65 20.39
N SER A 97 10.93 -11.37 19.75
CA SER A 97 10.84 -12.84 19.73
C SER A 97 11.63 -13.49 18.58
N GLY A 98 12.40 -12.70 17.81
CA GLY A 98 13.17 -13.19 16.65
C GLY A 98 12.32 -13.48 15.41
N ASN A 99 11.04 -13.06 15.40
CA ASN A 99 10.13 -13.25 14.27
C ASN A 99 10.08 -11.98 13.41
N ASN A 100 9.66 -12.14 12.14
CA ASN A 100 9.45 -10.99 11.27
C ASN A 100 8.29 -10.13 11.80
N PRO A 101 8.53 -8.87 12.17
CA PRO A 101 7.48 -7.97 12.65
C PRO A 101 6.46 -7.60 11.58
N PHE A 102 6.81 -7.72 10.30
CA PHE A 102 5.96 -7.33 9.17
C PHE A 102 5.27 -8.53 8.53
N GLN A 103 3.97 -8.42 8.33
CA GLN A 103 3.13 -9.44 7.70
C GLN A 103 2.33 -8.81 6.56
N LEU A 104 2.60 -9.24 5.32
CA LEU A 104 1.85 -8.82 4.13
C LEU A 104 0.62 -9.72 3.96
N ASP A 105 -0.56 -9.18 4.23
CA ASP A 105 -1.82 -9.92 4.16
C ASP A 105 -2.38 -9.99 2.73
N SER A 106 -2.10 -9.00 1.87
CA SER A 106 -2.43 -9.00 0.43
C SER A 106 -1.22 -9.42 -0.41
N LYS A 107 -0.93 -10.73 -0.45
CA LYS A 107 0.34 -11.26 -1.03
C LYS A 107 0.50 -11.13 -2.55
N LYS A 108 -0.59 -10.97 -3.30
CA LYS A 108 -0.54 -10.96 -4.78
C LYS A 108 -1.32 -9.78 -5.35
N VAL A 109 -0.68 -9.03 -6.23
CA VAL A 109 -1.35 -8.07 -7.10
C VAL A 109 -2.00 -8.85 -8.24
N LYS A 110 -3.32 -8.74 -8.40
CA LYS A 110 -4.14 -9.49 -9.37
C LYS A 110 -4.92 -8.57 -10.30
N GLY A 111 -5.13 -7.33 -9.87
CA GLY A 111 -5.98 -6.35 -10.53
C GLY A 111 -5.23 -5.42 -11.46
N ASP A 112 -6.01 -4.63 -12.18
CA ASP A 112 -5.54 -3.62 -13.11
C ASP A 112 -5.73 -2.22 -12.49
N LEU A 113 -4.62 -1.54 -12.21
CA LEU A 113 -4.62 -0.21 -11.63
C LEU A 113 -5.33 0.81 -12.54
N PHE A 114 -5.15 0.71 -13.86
CA PHE A 114 -5.78 1.66 -14.78
C PHE A 114 -7.30 1.52 -14.82
N LYS A 115 -7.81 0.28 -14.71
CA LYS A 115 -9.27 0.05 -14.58
C LYS A 115 -9.83 0.67 -13.31
N LEU A 116 -9.09 0.57 -12.20
CA LEU A 116 -9.47 1.23 -10.96
C LEU A 116 -9.53 2.75 -11.14
N LEU A 117 -8.49 3.37 -11.70
CA LEU A 117 -8.42 4.82 -11.91
C LEU A 117 -9.52 5.30 -12.87
N ALA A 118 -9.75 4.59 -13.97
CA ALA A 118 -10.78 4.92 -14.94
C ALA A 118 -12.21 4.83 -14.36
N SER A 119 -12.42 4.01 -13.34
CA SER A 119 -13.71 3.86 -12.66
C SER A 119 -14.05 5.05 -11.75
N GLU A 120 -13.08 5.88 -11.39
CA GLU A 120 -13.28 7.04 -10.52
C GLU A 120 -13.34 8.34 -11.35
N ASN A 121 -14.46 9.06 -11.26
CA ASN A 121 -14.64 10.30 -12.03
C ASN A 121 -13.57 11.37 -11.71
N ARG A 122 -12.99 11.37 -10.53
CA ARG A 122 -11.89 12.29 -10.18
C ARG A 122 -10.66 12.13 -11.10
N PHE A 123 -10.31 10.90 -11.50
CA PHE A 123 -9.22 10.66 -12.45
C PHE A 123 -9.69 10.81 -13.89
N ALA A 124 -10.86 10.27 -14.23
CA ALA A 124 -11.43 10.40 -15.56
C ALA A 124 -11.66 11.88 -15.98
N ALA A 125 -11.95 12.78 -15.03
CA ALA A 125 -12.09 14.22 -15.30
C ALA A 125 -10.75 14.86 -15.71
N VAL A 126 -9.63 14.45 -15.09
CA VAL A 126 -8.29 14.94 -15.47
C VAL A 126 -7.94 14.44 -16.86
N MET A 127 -8.22 13.16 -17.16
CA MET A 127 -7.97 12.55 -18.46
C MET A 127 -8.74 13.27 -19.59
N ARG A 128 -10.01 13.66 -19.35
CA ARG A 128 -10.79 14.42 -20.33
C ARG A 128 -10.27 15.85 -20.56
N ARG A 129 -9.73 16.50 -19.49
CA ARG A 129 -9.29 17.89 -19.55
C ARG A 129 -7.88 18.03 -20.13
N ASP A 130 -6.97 17.19 -19.72
CA ASP A 130 -5.57 17.18 -20.16
C ASP A 130 -5.03 15.75 -20.23
N PRO A 131 -5.19 15.06 -21.37
CA PRO A 131 -4.77 13.67 -21.54
C PRO A 131 -3.26 13.46 -21.36
N LYS A 132 -2.42 14.42 -21.77
CA LYS A 132 -0.96 14.32 -21.64
C LYS A 132 -0.54 14.38 -20.19
N HIS A 133 -1.10 15.32 -19.44
CA HIS A 133 -0.83 15.44 -18.00
C HIS A 133 -1.37 14.23 -17.22
N ALA A 134 -2.57 13.76 -17.57
CA ALA A 134 -3.15 12.56 -16.98
C ALA A 134 -2.25 11.33 -17.17
N GLN A 135 -1.73 11.12 -18.38
CA GLN A 135 -0.80 10.02 -18.66
C GLN A 135 0.46 10.10 -17.79
N GLN A 136 1.04 11.28 -17.63
CA GLN A 136 2.22 11.47 -16.76
C GLN A 136 1.92 11.13 -15.29
N LEU A 137 0.72 11.49 -14.80
CA LEU A 137 0.29 11.19 -13.44
C LEU A 137 0.07 9.68 -13.26
N ASP A 138 -0.55 9.02 -14.24
CA ASP A 138 -0.83 7.59 -14.24
C ASP A 138 0.47 6.77 -14.24
N ASP A 139 1.44 7.12 -15.09
CA ASP A 139 2.74 6.45 -15.15
C ASP A 139 3.51 6.59 -13.83
N ARG A 140 3.51 7.78 -13.23
CA ARG A 140 4.12 8.01 -11.91
C ARG A 140 3.42 7.22 -10.81
N LEU A 141 2.09 7.19 -10.83
CA LEU A 141 1.33 6.42 -9.85
C LEU A 141 1.60 4.93 -9.99
N LYS A 142 1.64 4.40 -11.22
CA LYS A 142 1.98 3.02 -11.51
C LYS A 142 3.37 2.65 -10.96
N THR A 143 4.36 3.49 -11.22
CA THR A 143 5.72 3.30 -10.70
C THR A 143 5.71 3.30 -9.17
N SER A 144 5.08 4.29 -8.55
CA SER A 144 5.02 4.41 -7.07
C SER A 144 4.28 3.24 -6.42
N VAL A 145 3.19 2.76 -7.03
CA VAL A 145 2.45 1.57 -6.55
C VAL A 145 3.30 0.31 -6.71
N GLY A 146 4.01 0.18 -7.82
CA GLY A 146 4.92 -0.95 -8.08
C GLY A 146 6.05 -1.00 -7.04
N GLU A 147 6.77 0.09 -6.87
CA GLU A 147 7.87 0.21 -5.88
C GLU A 147 7.38 -0.07 -4.45
N LYS A 148 6.22 0.48 -4.08
CA LYS A 148 5.63 0.22 -2.77
C LYS A 148 5.34 -1.27 -2.58
N ASN A 149 4.67 -1.92 -3.51
CA ASN A 149 4.32 -3.34 -3.41
C ASN A 149 5.58 -4.23 -3.38
N GLN A 150 6.58 -3.93 -4.19
CA GLN A 150 7.86 -4.64 -4.18
C GLN A 150 8.54 -4.55 -2.82
N LEU A 151 8.62 -3.34 -2.24
CA LEU A 151 9.18 -3.15 -0.90
C LEU A 151 8.40 -3.92 0.17
N LEU A 152 7.06 -3.90 0.13
CA LEU A 152 6.25 -4.62 1.11
C LEU A 152 6.40 -6.15 0.96
N GLN A 153 6.61 -6.66 -0.25
CA GLN A 153 6.93 -8.08 -0.49
C GLN A 153 8.26 -8.46 0.13
N VAL A 154 9.28 -7.61 -0.03
CA VAL A 154 10.61 -7.84 0.59
C VAL A 154 10.50 -7.82 2.11
N LEU A 155 9.79 -6.84 2.69
CA LEU A 155 9.58 -6.76 4.14
C LEU A 155 8.81 -7.98 4.69
N GLY A 156 7.87 -8.53 3.92
CA GLY A 156 7.07 -9.69 4.31
C GLY A 156 7.69 -11.05 3.97
N ALA A 157 8.91 -11.09 3.47
CA ALA A 157 9.59 -12.35 3.18
C ALA A 157 10.01 -13.07 4.46
N GLU A 158 9.84 -14.40 4.47
CA GLU A 158 10.17 -15.24 5.63
C GLU A 158 11.69 -15.25 5.90
N ASP A 159 12.50 -15.06 4.87
CA ASP A 159 13.96 -15.02 4.96
C ASP A 159 14.52 -13.65 4.54
N LEU A 160 14.30 -12.64 5.39
CA LEU A 160 14.88 -11.29 5.21
C LEU A 160 16.42 -11.31 5.25
N GLN A 161 17.04 -12.17 6.06
CA GLN A 161 18.49 -12.26 6.15
C GLN A 161 19.11 -12.89 4.91
N GLY A 162 18.52 -13.96 4.38
CA GLY A 162 18.98 -14.59 3.15
C GLY A 162 18.80 -13.71 1.92
N GLN A 163 17.72 -12.92 1.86
CA GLN A 163 17.52 -11.96 0.77
C GLN A 163 18.48 -10.77 0.85
N TYR A 164 18.76 -10.28 2.06
CA TYR A 164 19.77 -9.23 2.27
C TYR A 164 21.19 -9.72 1.88
N HIS A 165 21.56 -10.95 2.23
CA HIS A 165 22.83 -11.56 1.82
C HIS A 165 22.97 -11.64 0.30
N LYS A 166 21.95 -12.16 -0.40
CA LYS A 166 21.95 -12.22 -1.87
C LYS A 166 22.03 -10.84 -2.55
N LEU A 167 21.39 -9.81 -1.96
CA LEU A 167 21.49 -8.44 -2.45
C LEU A 167 22.91 -7.87 -2.27
N VAL A 168 23.55 -8.13 -1.13
CA VAL A 168 24.90 -7.67 -0.85
C VAL A 168 25.92 -8.42 -1.71
N GLU A 169 25.81 -9.73 -1.87
CA GLU A 169 26.65 -10.53 -2.76
C GLU A 169 26.56 -10.07 -4.21
N GLY A 170 25.34 -9.84 -4.74
CA GLY A 170 25.15 -9.34 -6.10
C GLY A 170 25.70 -7.93 -6.34
N LEU A 171 25.84 -7.10 -5.29
CA LEU A 171 26.46 -5.78 -5.37
C LEU A 171 28.00 -5.85 -5.29
N THR A 172 28.57 -6.86 -4.64
CA THR A 172 30.02 -7.13 -4.60
C THR A 172 30.51 -7.70 -5.94
N ASP A 173 29.79 -8.66 -6.51
CA ASP A 173 30.12 -9.26 -7.81
C ASP A 173 30.06 -8.24 -8.96
N ALA A 174 29.15 -7.26 -8.90
CA ALA A 174 29.06 -6.17 -9.87
C ALA A 174 30.23 -5.17 -9.79
N LYS A 175 30.92 -5.07 -8.64
CA LYS A 175 32.10 -4.23 -8.45
C LYS A 175 33.41 -4.90 -8.88
N GLU A 176 33.45 -6.22 -8.91
CA GLU A 176 34.66 -6.98 -9.33
C GLU A 176 34.71 -7.23 -10.84
N SER A 177 33.58 -7.00 -11.54
CA SER A 177 33.44 -7.20 -12.99
C SER A 177 33.46 -5.92 -13.83
N GLY A 178 33.77 -4.77 -13.26
CA GLY A 178 33.91 -3.45 -13.93
C GLY A 178 35.24 -2.80 -13.63
#